data_591788d52f04d911e817fe6e64d02f29
#
_entry.id   591788d52f04d911e817fe6e64d02f29
#
_cell.length_a   1.000
_cell.length_b   1.000
_cell.length_c   1.000
_cell.angle_alpha   90.00
_cell.angle_beta   90.00
_cell.angle_gamma   90.00
#
_symmetry.space_group_name_H-M   'P 1'
#
loop_
_entity.id
_entity.type
_entity.pdbx_description
1 polymer ?
#
loop_
_entity_poly.entity_id
_entity_poly.type
_entity_poly.pdbx_seq_one_letter_code
_entity_poly.pdbx_strand_id
1 'polypeptide(L)'
;YFGAASGFAQWVTGLMEQFALLRKQSLDISTIREFLELPEPFRFEEGIPLEKRLDMPYELQLEDVSYRYPGAEKNTIAHMSLTLHPGENLAIVGLNGAGKTTLVKLICGFLDPTGGRVLLNGQDIRQYNRRDYYKLFEAVFQDFSVLSCTVAENVAQAMDGIDEEKVRYCLCLLYTSPSPRDS
;
A
#
# COMPACT_ATOMS: atom_id res chain seq x y z
N TYR A 1 -39.07 -56.51 -1.48
CA TYR A 1 -39.12 -55.37 -2.41
C TYR A 1 -38.95 -54.01 -1.70
N PHE A 2 -39.47 -53.82 -0.47
CA PHE A 2 -39.35 -52.55 0.26
C PHE A 2 -37.92 -52.21 0.65
N GLY A 3 -37.09 -53.15 1.05
CA GLY A 3 -35.72 -52.89 1.43
C GLY A 3 -34.79 -52.45 0.28
N ALA A 4 -35.07 -52.94 -0.94
CA ALA A 4 -34.32 -52.54 -2.12
C ALA A 4 -34.63 -51.09 -2.55
N ALA A 5 -35.91 -50.69 -2.44
CA ALA A 5 -36.34 -49.34 -2.77
C ALA A 5 -35.79 -48.29 -1.81
N SER A 6 -35.76 -48.60 -0.48
CA SER A 6 -35.17 -47.69 0.51
C SER A 6 -33.67 -47.57 0.37
N GLY A 7 -32.96 -48.67 0.07
CA GLY A 7 -31.51 -48.64 -0.18
C GLY A 7 -31.13 -47.81 -1.41
N PHE A 8 -31.92 -47.91 -2.46
CA PHE A 8 -31.71 -47.09 -3.67
C PHE A 8 -31.95 -45.59 -3.40
N ALA A 9 -33.02 -45.25 -2.69
CA ALA A 9 -33.31 -43.87 -2.31
C ALA A 9 -32.17 -43.28 -1.48
N GLN A 10 -31.66 -44.03 -0.50
CA GLN A 10 -30.54 -43.60 0.36
C GLN A 10 -29.25 -43.40 -0.46
N TRP A 11 -28.97 -44.26 -1.42
CA TRP A 11 -27.84 -44.13 -2.32
C TRP A 11 -27.92 -42.88 -3.20
N VAL A 12 -29.09 -42.58 -3.78
CA VAL A 12 -29.33 -41.37 -4.58
C VAL A 12 -29.19 -40.12 -3.74
N THR A 13 -29.72 -40.11 -2.51
CA THR A 13 -29.55 -38.97 -1.58
C THR A 13 -28.07 -38.74 -1.27
N GLY A 14 -27.29 -39.79 -0.96
CA GLY A 14 -25.86 -39.67 -0.72
C GLY A 14 -25.07 -39.11 -1.93
N LEU A 15 -25.44 -39.51 -3.15
CA LEU A 15 -24.87 -38.95 -4.37
C LEU A 15 -25.16 -37.44 -4.51
N MET A 16 -26.40 -37.04 -4.23
CA MET A 16 -26.80 -35.63 -4.29
C MET A 16 -26.05 -34.77 -3.26
N GLU A 17 -25.88 -35.29 -2.05
CA GLU A 17 -25.09 -34.62 -1.00
C GLU A 17 -23.62 -34.47 -1.40
N GLN A 18 -22.99 -35.52 -1.95
CA GLN A 18 -21.63 -35.46 -2.45
C GLN A 18 -21.48 -34.46 -3.60
N PHE A 19 -22.43 -34.42 -4.52
CA PHE A 19 -22.43 -33.47 -5.61
C PHE A 19 -22.59 -32.03 -5.14
N ALA A 20 -23.47 -31.80 -4.16
CA ALA A 20 -23.62 -30.47 -3.54
C ALA A 20 -22.33 -30.00 -2.84
N LEU A 21 -21.66 -30.93 -2.14
CA LEU A 21 -20.38 -30.65 -1.48
C LEU A 21 -19.27 -30.29 -2.49
N LEU A 22 -19.14 -31.08 -3.55
CA LEU A 22 -18.18 -30.81 -4.64
C LEU A 22 -18.42 -29.44 -5.30
N ARG A 23 -19.69 -29.10 -5.52
CA ARG A 23 -20.05 -27.79 -6.08
C ARG A 23 -19.68 -26.65 -5.16
N LYS A 24 -19.91 -26.79 -3.84
CA LYS A 24 -19.49 -25.82 -2.84
C LYS A 24 -17.97 -25.63 -2.83
N GLN A 25 -17.22 -26.73 -2.78
CA GLN A 25 -15.75 -26.69 -2.82
C GLN A 25 -15.22 -26.03 -4.11
N SER A 26 -15.86 -26.29 -5.25
CA SER A 26 -15.50 -25.64 -6.51
C SER A 26 -15.70 -24.12 -6.48
N LEU A 27 -16.77 -23.64 -5.82
CA LEU A 27 -16.99 -22.20 -5.64
C LEU A 27 -15.97 -21.58 -4.71
N ASP A 28 -15.62 -22.25 -3.61
CA ASP A 28 -14.59 -21.78 -2.67
C ASP A 28 -13.23 -21.66 -3.37
N ILE A 29 -12.87 -22.67 -4.19
CA ILE A 29 -11.63 -22.65 -4.99
C ILE A 29 -11.65 -21.52 -6.03
N SER A 30 -12.81 -21.28 -6.68
CA SER A 30 -12.92 -20.21 -7.68
C SER A 30 -12.73 -18.83 -7.05
N THR A 31 -13.24 -18.61 -5.84
CA THR A 31 -13.04 -17.35 -5.09
C THR A 31 -11.57 -17.13 -4.71
N ILE A 32 -10.88 -18.20 -4.26
CA ILE A 32 -9.44 -18.13 -3.96
C ILE A 32 -8.64 -17.84 -5.24
N ARG A 33 -8.99 -18.49 -6.35
CA ARG A 33 -8.34 -18.25 -7.64
C ARG A 33 -8.53 -16.81 -8.11
N GLU A 34 -9.75 -16.28 -8.04
CA GLU A 34 -10.05 -14.90 -8.38
C GLU A 34 -9.22 -13.92 -7.55
N PHE A 35 -9.03 -14.19 -6.26
CA PHE A 35 -8.16 -13.40 -5.39
C PHE A 35 -6.69 -13.49 -5.80
N LEU A 36 -6.19 -14.68 -6.12
CA LEU A 36 -4.80 -14.89 -6.55
C LEU A 36 -4.51 -14.34 -7.95
N GLU A 37 -5.54 -14.26 -8.81
CA GLU A 37 -5.44 -13.72 -10.17
C GLU A 37 -5.70 -12.20 -10.23
N LEU A 38 -5.93 -11.54 -9.07
CA LEU A 38 -6.01 -10.06 -9.03
C LEU A 38 -4.71 -9.48 -9.60
N PRO A 39 -4.81 -8.62 -10.62
CA PRO A 39 -3.62 -8.00 -11.19
C PRO A 39 -2.93 -7.13 -10.13
N GLU A 40 -1.63 -7.29 -9.98
CA GLU A 40 -0.83 -6.39 -9.15
C GLU A 40 -0.90 -4.97 -9.74
N PRO A 41 -1.41 -3.99 -9.00
CA PRO A 41 -1.57 -2.63 -9.51
C PRO A 41 -0.22 -1.94 -9.74
N PHE A 42 0.86 -2.45 -9.12
CA PHE A 42 2.19 -1.84 -9.17
C PHE A 42 3.26 -2.84 -9.64
N ARG A 43 4.30 -2.33 -10.28
CA ARG A 43 5.47 -3.13 -10.69
C ARG A 43 6.45 -3.26 -9.54
N PHE A 44 6.25 -4.25 -8.65
CA PHE A 44 7.13 -4.44 -7.50
C PHE A 44 8.46 -5.13 -7.84
N GLU A 45 8.48 -5.98 -8.85
CA GLU A 45 9.67 -6.75 -9.25
C GLU A 45 10.17 -6.38 -10.65
N GLU A 46 9.29 -5.77 -11.44
CA GLU A 46 9.60 -5.26 -12.76
C GLU A 46 9.81 -3.74 -12.74
N GLY A 47 10.33 -3.20 -13.83
CA GLY A 47 10.54 -1.78 -14.03
C GLY A 47 12.01 -1.38 -13.91
N ILE A 48 12.26 -0.10 -14.10
CA ILE A 48 13.62 0.48 -14.08
C ILE A 48 14.13 0.43 -12.63
N PRO A 49 15.28 -0.22 -12.36
CA PRO A 49 15.89 -0.21 -11.03
C PRO A 49 16.22 1.20 -10.60
N LEU A 50 16.02 1.51 -9.33
CA LEU A 50 16.31 2.82 -8.76
C LEU A 50 17.17 2.65 -7.51
N GLU A 51 18.44 3.07 -7.61
CA GLU A 51 19.32 3.11 -6.46
C GLU A 51 19.19 4.44 -5.73
N LYS A 52 18.96 4.38 -4.41
CA LYS A 52 18.98 5.57 -3.56
C LYS A 52 20.42 6.12 -3.48
N ARG A 53 20.66 7.29 -4.05
CA ARG A 53 21.94 8.00 -4.01
C ARG A 53 21.79 9.26 -3.18
N LEU A 54 22.62 9.38 -2.16
CA LEU A 54 22.61 10.55 -1.27
C LEU A 54 23.21 11.80 -1.92
N ASP A 55 24.04 11.60 -2.94
CA ASP A 55 24.71 12.65 -3.72
C ASP A 55 23.91 13.14 -4.93
N MET A 56 22.79 12.48 -5.22
CA MET A 56 21.94 12.81 -6.37
C MET A 56 20.76 13.67 -5.93
N PRO A 57 20.57 14.85 -6.49
CA PRO A 57 19.37 15.63 -6.24
C PRO A 57 18.14 14.95 -6.86
N TYR A 58 17.07 14.84 -6.08
CA TYR A 58 15.79 14.33 -6.55
C TYR A 58 14.81 15.49 -6.73
N GLU A 59 14.34 15.68 -7.96
CA GLU A 59 13.24 16.58 -8.29
C GLU A 59 11.98 15.76 -8.54
N LEU A 60 10.88 16.19 -7.94
CA LEU A 60 9.60 15.52 -8.08
C LEU A 60 8.59 16.48 -8.71
N GLN A 61 7.95 16.04 -9.80
CA GLN A 61 6.99 16.84 -10.55
C GLN A 61 5.66 16.13 -10.66
N LEU A 62 4.60 16.86 -10.42
CA LEU A 62 3.23 16.46 -10.73
C LEU A 62 2.79 17.24 -11.96
N GLU A 63 2.37 16.55 -13.02
CA GLU A 63 1.88 17.17 -14.25
C GLU A 63 0.41 16.82 -14.45
N ASP A 64 -0.45 17.81 -14.30
CA ASP A 64 -1.92 17.72 -14.49
C ASP A 64 -2.56 16.54 -13.75
N VAL A 65 -2.06 16.26 -12.52
CA VAL A 65 -2.44 15.09 -11.74
C VAL A 65 -3.88 15.21 -11.29
N SER A 66 -4.66 14.19 -11.60
CA SER A 66 -6.01 13.98 -11.10
C SER A 66 -6.13 12.61 -10.47
N TYR A 67 -6.87 12.52 -9.37
CA TYR A 67 -7.11 11.25 -8.69
C TYR A 67 -8.53 11.14 -8.16
N ARG A 68 -9.13 9.98 -8.40
CA ARG A 68 -10.46 9.62 -7.92
C ARG A 68 -10.43 8.22 -7.30
N TYR A 69 -10.93 8.11 -6.08
CA TYR A 69 -11.07 6.80 -5.44
C TYR A 69 -12.10 5.93 -6.18
N PRO A 70 -11.91 4.60 -6.20
CA PRO A 70 -12.90 3.69 -6.76
C PRO A 70 -14.27 3.90 -6.11
N GLY A 71 -15.31 4.01 -6.93
CA GLY A 71 -16.69 4.26 -6.47
C GLY A 71 -17.01 5.71 -6.09
N ALA A 72 -16.06 6.64 -6.09
CA ALA A 72 -16.33 8.05 -5.87
C ALA A 72 -16.85 8.74 -7.15
N GLU A 73 -17.81 9.66 -6.98
CA GLU A 73 -18.35 10.44 -8.11
C GLU A 73 -17.43 11.58 -8.52
N LYS A 74 -16.64 12.11 -7.59
CA LYS A 74 -15.79 13.30 -7.80
C LYS A 74 -14.32 12.98 -7.60
N ASN A 75 -13.48 13.74 -8.29
CA ASN A 75 -12.04 13.68 -8.07
C ASN A 75 -11.70 14.25 -6.69
N THR A 76 -10.82 13.55 -5.96
CA THR A 76 -10.23 14.03 -4.71
C THR A 76 -9.12 15.03 -5.00
N ILE A 77 -8.35 14.79 -6.06
CA ILE A 77 -7.37 15.73 -6.63
C ILE A 77 -7.79 15.97 -8.09
N ALA A 78 -7.77 17.23 -8.52
CA ALA A 78 -8.16 17.61 -9.88
C ALA A 78 -7.12 18.58 -10.47
N HIS A 79 -6.53 18.18 -11.59
CA HIS A 79 -5.66 19.01 -12.43
C HIS A 79 -4.53 19.70 -11.63
N MET A 80 -3.88 18.98 -10.71
CA MET A 80 -2.83 19.55 -9.88
C MET A 80 -1.47 19.43 -10.57
N SER A 81 -0.78 20.56 -10.66
CA SER A 81 0.61 20.62 -11.10
C SER A 81 1.47 21.27 -10.03
N LEU A 82 2.59 20.62 -9.69
CA LEU A 82 3.50 21.02 -8.63
C LEU A 82 4.89 20.50 -8.96
N THR A 83 5.91 21.29 -8.68
CA THR A 83 7.31 20.85 -8.73
C THR A 83 7.94 21.03 -7.36
N LEU A 84 8.59 19.99 -6.86
CA LEU A 84 9.39 19.98 -5.64
C LEU A 84 10.85 19.86 -6.02
N HIS A 85 11.60 20.92 -5.73
CA HIS A 85 13.03 20.95 -6.00
C HIS A 85 13.83 20.31 -4.86
N PRO A 86 15.04 19.83 -5.13
CA PRO A 86 15.91 19.26 -4.12
C PRO A 86 16.12 20.22 -2.95
N GLY A 87 15.96 19.73 -1.72
CA GLY A 87 16.13 20.52 -0.49
C GLY A 87 14.97 21.47 -0.16
N GLU A 88 13.90 21.47 -0.95
CA GLU A 88 12.72 22.28 -0.69
C GLU A 88 11.84 21.67 0.40
N ASN A 89 11.26 22.51 1.25
CA ASN A 89 10.26 22.12 2.24
C ASN A 89 8.87 22.56 1.78
N LEU A 90 7.95 21.62 1.66
CA LEU A 90 6.57 21.88 1.28
C LEU A 90 5.62 21.73 2.47
N ALA A 91 4.87 22.78 2.77
CA ALA A 91 3.76 22.72 3.73
C ALA A 91 2.42 22.61 2.99
N ILE A 92 1.65 21.55 3.28
CA ILE A 92 0.33 21.32 2.67
C ILE A 92 -0.74 21.65 3.70
N VAL A 93 -1.46 22.75 3.48
CA VAL A 93 -2.55 23.22 4.35
C VAL A 93 -3.91 23.10 3.67
N GLY A 94 -4.94 22.85 4.42
CA GLY A 94 -6.31 22.74 3.92
C GLY A 94 -7.25 22.08 4.91
N LEU A 95 -8.56 22.17 4.66
CA LEU A 95 -9.60 21.56 5.47
C LEU A 95 -9.50 20.03 5.50
N ASN A 96 -10.18 19.42 6.48
CA ASN A 96 -10.30 17.96 6.50
C ASN A 96 -11.05 17.49 5.24
N GLY A 97 -10.57 16.43 4.62
CA GLY A 97 -11.11 15.94 3.35
C GLY A 97 -10.63 16.66 2.08
N ALA A 98 -9.80 17.71 2.18
CA ALA A 98 -9.27 18.44 1.02
C ALA A 98 -8.25 17.67 0.14
N GLY A 99 -7.99 16.39 0.44
CA GLY A 99 -7.09 15.57 -0.37
C GLY A 99 -5.62 15.60 0.04
N LYS A 100 -5.24 16.22 1.16
CA LYS A 100 -3.85 16.33 1.63
C LYS A 100 -3.13 14.96 1.71
N THR A 101 -3.74 14.03 2.40
CA THR A 101 -3.20 12.65 2.52
C THR A 101 -3.16 11.93 1.18
N THR A 102 -4.14 12.18 0.31
CA THR A 102 -4.18 11.61 -1.04
C THR A 102 -3.03 12.15 -1.89
N LEU A 103 -2.73 13.45 -1.78
CA LEU A 103 -1.59 14.05 -2.46
C LEU A 103 -0.27 13.43 -2.01
N VAL A 104 -0.06 13.29 -0.70
CA VAL A 104 1.13 12.61 -0.15
C VAL A 104 1.24 11.17 -0.65
N LYS A 105 0.13 10.42 -0.67
CA LYS A 105 0.10 9.04 -1.19
C LYS A 105 0.44 8.96 -2.68
N LEU A 106 0.03 9.93 -3.49
CA LEU A 106 0.39 10.03 -4.90
C LEU A 106 1.89 10.33 -5.08
N ILE A 107 2.42 11.26 -4.29
CA ILE A 107 3.85 11.61 -4.28
C ILE A 107 4.70 10.40 -3.89
N CYS A 108 4.34 9.71 -2.81
CA CYS A 108 5.05 8.51 -2.36
C CYS A 108 4.81 7.27 -3.26
N GLY A 109 3.92 7.37 -4.25
CA GLY A 109 3.60 6.27 -5.14
C GLY A 109 2.74 5.16 -4.51
N PHE A 110 2.06 5.39 -3.39
CA PHE A 110 1.09 4.45 -2.83
C PHE A 110 -0.24 4.45 -3.61
N LEU A 111 -0.44 5.47 -4.43
CA LEU A 111 -1.55 5.58 -5.37
C LEU A 111 -1.00 6.01 -6.72
N ASP A 112 -1.55 5.47 -7.80
CA ASP A 112 -1.29 5.97 -9.13
C ASP A 112 -2.37 6.98 -9.55
N PRO A 113 -2.01 8.09 -10.21
CA PRO A 113 -2.98 9.07 -10.67
C PRO A 113 -3.94 8.46 -11.69
N THR A 114 -5.22 8.83 -11.63
CA THR A 114 -6.22 8.48 -12.65
C THR A 114 -6.10 9.32 -13.92
N GLY A 115 -5.44 10.45 -13.83
CA GLY A 115 -5.09 11.33 -14.94
C GLY A 115 -3.80 12.09 -14.64
N GLY A 116 -3.05 12.47 -15.66
CA GLY A 116 -1.75 13.08 -15.51
C GLY A 116 -0.66 12.09 -15.13
N ARG A 117 0.46 12.61 -14.62
CA ARG A 117 1.62 11.79 -14.24
C ARG A 117 2.43 12.43 -13.12
N VAL A 118 3.08 11.57 -12.34
CA VAL A 118 4.07 11.95 -11.33
C VAL A 118 5.43 11.56 -11.88
N LEU A 119 6.37 12.50 -11.88
CA LEU A 119 7.70 12.32 -12.42
C LEU A 119 8.74 12.44 -11.31
N LEU A 120 9.74 11.58 -11.34
CA LEU A 120 10.96 11.70 -10.58
C LEU A 120 12.13 11.97 -11.55
N ASN A 121 12.79 13.12 -11.42
CA ASN A 121 13.84 13.55 -12.34
C ASN A 121 13.42 13.45 -13.83
N GLY A 122 12.16 13.83 -14.14
CA GLY A 122 11.59 13.79 -15.48
C GLY A 122 11.09 12.42 -15.95
N GLN A 123 11.26 11.36 -15.17
CA GLN A 123 10.83 10.00 -15.49
C GLN A 123 9.54 9.64 -14.73
N ASP A 124 8.53 9.10 -15.42
CA ASP A 124 7.27 8.67 -14.80
C ASP A 124 7.53 7.57 -13.75
N ILE A 125 7.04 7.78 -12.52
CA ILE A 125 7.24 6.87 -11.40
C ILE A 125 6.67 5.46 -11.64
N ARG A 126 5.71 5.32 -12.54
CA ARG A 126 5.12 4.03 -12.94
C ARG A 126 6.08 3.15 -13.72
N GLN A 127 7.18 3.71 -14.25
CA GLN A 127 8.20 2.97 -14.99
C GLN A 127 9.28 2.40 -14.10
N TYR A 128 9.44 2.94 -12.88
CA TYR A 128 10.41 2.43 -11.91
C TYR A 128 9.92 1.15 -11.21
N ASN A 129 10.87 0.35 -10.73
CA ASN A 129 10.59 -0.66 -9.74
C ASN A 129 9.99 0.00 -8.50
N ARG A 130 8.77 -0.37 -8.13
CA ARG A 130 8.02 0.31 -7.08
C ARG A 130 8.66 0.13 -5.70
N ARG A 131 9.25 -1.02 -5.45
CA ARG A 131 9.96 -1.32 -4.19
C ARG A 131 11.18 -0.42 -4.02
N ASP A 132 11.92 -0.15 -5.10
CA ASP A 132 13.07 0.74 -5.07
C ASP A 132 12.64 2.19 -4.91
N TYR A 133 11.55 2.59 -5.58
CA TYR A 133 10.98 3.93 -5.43
C TYR A 133 10.58 4.22 -3.98
N TYR A 134 9.98 3.26 -3.28
CA TYR A 134 9.60 3.41 -1.87
C TYR A 134 10.80 3.63 -0.94
N LYS A 135 11.99 3.12 -1.26
CA LYS A 135 13.21 3.34 -0.47
C LYS A 135 13.67 4.79 -0.44
N LEU A 136 13.15 5.64 -1.35
CA LEU A 136 13.47 7.07 -1.35
C LEU A 136 12.72 7.85 -0.25
N PHE A 137 11.62 7.30 0.25
CA PHE A 137 10.72 8.00 1.17
C PHE A 137 10.80 7.41 2.57
N GLU A 138 10.68 8.31 3.54
CA GLU A 138 10.39 8.00 4.93
C GLU A 138 9.09 8.72 5.27
N ALA A 139 7.98 7.98 5.35
CA ALA A 139 6.66 8.56 5.56
C ALA A 139 6.15 8.25 6.96
N VAL A 140 5.72 9.29 7.68
CA VAL A 140 5.01 9.14 8.95
C VAL A 140 3.56 9.52 8.72
N PHE A 141 2.67 8.53 8.84
CA PHE A 141 1.22 8.74 8.72
C PHE A 141 0.60 9.02 10.08
N GLN A 142 -0.53 9.74 10.07
CA GLN A 142 -1.29 10.04 11.27
C GLN A 142 -1.89 8.77 11.89
N ASP A 143 -2.36 7.84 11.05
CA ASP A 143 -2.86 6.54 11.45
C ASP A 143 -1.71 5.54 11.40
N PHE A 144 -1.15 5.22 12.56
CA PHE A 144 -0.12 4.18 12.69
C PHE A 144 -0.65 3.03 13.54
N SER A 145 -0.25 1.82 13.17
CA SER A 145 -0.56 0.62 13.93
C SER A 145 0.67 0.19 14.72
N VAL A 146 0.50 -0.01 16.02
CA VAL A 146 1.53 -0.63 16.86
C VAL A 146 1.29 -2.14 16.81
N LEU A 147 2.31 -2.88 16.41
CA LEU A 147 2.25 -4.33 16.37
C LEU A 147 2.31 -4.91 17.79
N SER A 148 1.66 -6.04 18.03
CA SER A 148 1.74 -6.80 19.29
C SER A 148 3.09 -7.51 19.44
N CYS A 149 4.17 -6.74 19.48
CA CYS A 149 5.54 -7.18 19.62
C CYS A 149 6.32 -6.20 20.51
N THR A 150 7.58 -6.43 20.74
CA THR A 150 8.42 -5.58 21.62
C THR A 150 8.59 -4.17 21.03
N VAL A 151 8.99 -3.22 21.89
CA VAL A 151 9.31 -1.85 21.45
C VAL A 151 10.45 -1.86 20.42
N ALA A 152 11.45 -2.70 20.63
CA ALA A 152 12.59 -2.82 19.71
C ALA A 152 12.16 -3.29 18.32
N GLU A 153 11.30 -4.30 18.24
CA GLU A 153 10.72 -4.81 16.98
C GLU A 153 9.85 -3.76 16.28
N ASN A 154 9.04 -3.01 17.03
CA ASN A 154 8.23 -1.93 16.48
C ASN A 154 9.08 -0.78 15.91
N VAL A 155 10.18 -0.41 16.60
CA VAL A 155 11.08 0.67 16.16
C VAL A 155 11.93 0.21 14.98
N ALA A 156 12.45 -1.02 15.02
CA ALA A 156 13.27 -1.58 13.96
C ALA A 156 12.46 -2.00 12.72
N GLN A 157 11.15 -2.20 12.88
CA GLN A 157 10.25 -2.80 11.87
C GLN A 157 10.78 -4.14 11.33
N ALA A 158 11.45 -4.91 12.20
CA ALA A 158 12.05 -6.20 11.91
C ALA A 158 11.85 -7.12 13.11
N MET A 159 11.78 -8.43 12.87
CA MET A 159 11.68 -9.44 13.93
C MET A 159 13.03 -10.06 14.29
N ASP A 160 14.00 -10.00 13.37
CA ASP A 160 15.33 -10.57 13.52
C ASP A 160 16.41 -9.55 13.21
N GLY A 161 17.60 -9.72 13.79
CA GLY A 161 18.77 -8.90 13.52
C GLY A 161 18.68 -7.46 14.02
N ILE A 162 17.93 -7.23 15.09
CA ILE A 162 17.70 -5.90 15.66
C ILE A 162 18.97 -5.37 16.32
N ASP A 163 19.42 -4.20 15.90
CA ASP A 163 20.48 -3.44 16.55
C ASP A 163 19.89 -2.64 17.73
N GLU A 164 20.00 -3.21 18.93
CA GLU A 164 19.45 -2.60 20.15
C GLU A 164 20.10 -1.24 20.50
N GLU A 165 21.37 -1.05 20.18
CA GLU A 165 22.07 0.24 20.41
C GLU A 165 21.49 1.32 19.51
N LYS A 166 21.26 1.00 18.25
CA LYS A 166 20.62 1.92 17.28
C LYS A 166 19.18 2.23 17.67
N VAL A 167 18.41 1.24 18.11
CA VAL A 167 17.05 1.45 18.63
C VAL A 167 17.05 2.39 19.81
N ARG A 168 17.94 2.16 20.79
CA ARG A 168 18.08 3.03 21.97
C ARG A 168 18.47 4.44 21.58
N TYR A 169 19.42 4.61 20.65
CA TYR A 169 19.83 5.91 20.13
C TYR A 169 18.67 6.65 19.49
N CYS A 170 17.90 6.01 18.62
CA CYS A 170 16.73 6.60 17.98
C CYS A 170 15.66 7.05 18.99
N LEU A 171 15.40 6.24 20.01
CA LEU A 171 14.47 6.61 21.09
C LEU A 171 14.98 7.81 21.89
N CYS A 172 16.29 7.87 22.20
CA CYS A 172 16.87 9.01 22.89
C CYS A 172 16.73 10.32 22.11
N LEU A 173 16.86 10.29 20.77
CA LEU A 173 16.67 11.46 19.93
C LEU A 173 15.24 12.05 20.03
N LEU A 174 14.24 11.22 20.19
CA LEU A 174 12.85 11.66 20.36
C LEU A 174 12.62 12.37 21.71
N TYR A 175 13.30 11.94 22.77
CA TYR A 175 13.18 12.56 24.10
C TYR A 175 14.01 13.83 24.28
N THR A 176 15.05 14.01 23.47
CA THR A 176 15.93 15.21 23.54
C THR A 176 15.47 16.34 22.62
N SER A 177 14.53 16.08 21.72
CA SER A 177 13.93 17.13 20.88
C SER A 177 12.83 17.84 21.67
N PRO A 178 12.89 19.18 21.85
CA PRO A 178 11.83 19.91 22.55
C PRO A 178 10.49 19.68 21.84
N SER A 179 9.48 19.30 22.62
CA SER A 179 8.14 19.11 22.10
C SER A 179 7.62 20.45 21.55
N PRO A 180 6.96 20.47 20.36
CA PRO A 180 6.31 21.68 19.85
C PRO A 180 5.24 22.27 20.77
N ARG A 181 4.89 21.58 21.87
CA ARG A 181 3.94 22.02 22.88
C ARG A 181 4.57 22.80 24.04
N ASP A 182 5.91 22.85 24.08
CA ASP A 182 6.67 23.53 25.13
C ASP A 182 7.20 24.91 24.69
N SER A 183 6.68 25.42 23.56
CA SER A 183 6.97 26.74 23.00
C SER A 183 5.75 27.63 22.90
#